data_6b9620584e1f4eb016d7c2b5fc7d0b9e
#
_entry.id   6b9620584e1f4eb016d7c2b5fc7d0b9e
#
_cell.length_a   1.000
_cell.length_b   1.000
_cell.length_c   1.000
_cell.angle_alpha   90.00
_cell.angle_beta   90.00
_cell.angle_gamma   90.00
#
_symmetry.space_group_name_H-M   'P 1'
#
loop_
_entity.id
_entity.type
_entity.pdbx_description
1 polymer ?
#
loop_
_entity_poly.entity_id
_entity_poly.type
_entity_poly.pdbx_seq_one_letter_code
_entity_poly.pdbx_strand_id
1 'polypeptide(L)'
;MAERKPESVYRNTRQRTRIMELLRSTDTHPTANWIYDQMKNEFPSLSLGTVYRNLNILEEQGLLVRISSGGTFDRFDAVVRTHPHFRCRNCGSLYDIRIKDQPYYLLPGDRSTGHLVENLLIEYQGICGSCLEDGKHLN
;
A
#
# COMPACT_ATOMS: atom_id res chain seq x y z
N MET A 1 -12.75 -20.99 -11.53
CA MET A 1 -13.13 -19.66 -12.05
C MET A 1 -13.29 -18.73 -10.86
N ALA A 2 -12.46 -17.69 -10.76
CA ALA A 2 -12.71 -16.64 -9.80
C ALA A 2 -14.00 -15.92 -10.24
N GLU A 3 -15.05 -16.00 -9.42
CA GLU A 3 -16.22 -15.17 -9.63
C GLU A 3 -15.77 -13.71 -9.61
N ARG A 4 -15.90 -13.01 -10.73
CA ARG A 4 -15.80 -11.56 -10.73
C ARG A 4 -16.90 -11.08 -9.80
N LYS A 5 -16.53 -10.52 -8.64
CA LYS A 5 -17.47 -9.69 -7.89
C LYS A 5 -18.08 -8.70 -8.88
N PRO A 6 -19.40 -8.51 -8.88
CA PRO A 6 -20.01 -7.51 -9.74
C PRO A 6 -19.27 -6.19 -9.51
N GLU A 7 -18.89 -5.53 -10.60
CA GLU A 7 -18.35 -4.18 -10.50
C GLU A 7 -19.32 -3.38 -9.67
N SER A 8 -18.92 -3.11 -8.42
CA SER A 8 -19.71 -2.25 -7.57
C SER A 8 -19.72 -0.89 -8.24
N VAL A 9 -20.89 -0.44 -8.66
CA VAL A 9 -21.09 0.80 -9.42
C VAL A 9 -20.87 1.98 -8.48
N TYR A 10 -19.63 2.15 -7.96
CA TYR A 10 -19.24 3.35 -7.25
C TYR A 10 -18.91 4.43 -8.27
N ARG A 11 -19.71 5.49 -8.24
CA ARG A 11 -19.42 6.69 -9.02
C ARG A 11 -18.04 7.23 -8.64
N ASN A 12 -17.21 7.49 -9.63
CA ASN A 12 -15.94 8.17 -9.39
C ASN A 12 -16.18 9.55 -8.78
N THR A 13 -15.46 9.91 -7.72
CA THR A 13 -15.57 11.20 -7.05
C THR A 13 -14.23 11.93 -7.09
N ARG A 14 -14.29 13.27 -6.96
CA ARG A 14 -13.09 14.11 -6.87
C ARG A 14 -12.18 13.68 -5.71
N GLN A 15 -12.75 13.30 -4.57
CA GLN A 15 -11.99 12.84 -3.41
C GLN A 15 -11.24 11.54 -3.71
N ARG A 16 -11.88 10.55 -4.32
CA ARG A 16 -11.20 9.29 -4.68
C ARG A 16 -10.14 9.48 -5.76
N THR A 17 -10.40 10.31 -6.74
CA THR A 17 -9.40 10.68 -7.75
C THR A 17 -8.17 11.31 -7.08
N ARG A 18 -8.38 12.22 -6.15
CA ARG A 18 -7.28 12.87 -5.42
C ARG A 18 -6.48 11.90 -4.55
N ILE A 19 -7.14 10.96 -3.89
CA ILE A 19 -6.47 9.90 -3.13
C ILE A 19 -5.53 9.09 -4.04
N MET A 20 -6.01 8.67 -5.21
CA MET A 20 -5.18 7.91 -6.16
C MET A 20 -3.99 8.72 -6.68
N GLU A 21 -4.18 10.01 -6.95
CA GLU A 21 -3.08 10.91 -7.34
C GLU A 21 -2.01 11.00 -6.24
N LEU A 22 -2.43 11.15 -4.99
CA LEU A 22 -1.51 11.19 -3.84
C LEU A 22 -0.75 9.89 -3.68
N LEU A 23 -1.41 8.74 -3.79
CA LEU A 23 -0.76 7.44 -3.69
C LEU A 23 0.25 7.21 -4.81
N ARG A 24 -0.02 7.69 -6.02
CA ARG A 24 0.89 7.59 -7.16
C ARG A 24 2.05 8.58 -7.10
N SER A 25 1.92 9.65 -6.30
CA SER A 25 2.93 10.69 -6.17
C SER A 25 4.07 10.33 -5.22
N THR A 26 3.91 9.27 -4.44
CA THR A 26 4.89 8.85 -3.42
C THR A 26 5.09 7.34 -3.44
N ASP A 27 6.28 6.89 -3.11
CA ASP A 27 6.66 5.49 -2.93
C ASP A 27 6.76 5.08 -1.45
N THR A 28 6.35 5.97 -0.55
CA THR A 28 6.42 5.74 0.90
C THR A 28 5.23 4.97 1.47
N HIS A 29 4.26 4.61 0.67
CA HIS A 29 3.01 3.93 1.07
C HIS A 29 2.35 4.58 2.27
N PRO A 30 1.63 5.69 2.06
CA PRO A 30 1.15 6.53 3.14
C PRO A 30 0.02 5.88 3.94
N THR A 31 -0.16 6.38 5.16
CA THR A 31 -1.31 6.08 6.02
C THR A 31 -2.52 6.94 5.64
N ALA A 32 -3.71 6.57 6.13
CA ALA A 32 -4.91 7.38 5.96
C ALA A 32 -4.77 8.77 6.60
N ASN A 33 -4.08 8.88 7.72
CA ASN A 33 -3.81 10.16 8.38
C ASN A 33 -2.98 11.10 7.50
N TRP A 34 -1.95 10.59 6.85
CA TRP A 34 -1.14 11.38 5.91
C TRP A 34 -1.98 11.87 4.74
N ILE A 35 -2.80 10.99 4.16
CA ILE A 35 -3.72 11.34 3.06
C ILE A 35 -4.69 12.44 3.49
N TYR A 36 -5.29 12.29 4.68
CA TYR A 36 -6.18 13.31 5.24
C TYR A 36 -5.47 14.66 5.37
N ASP A 37 -4.26 14.69 5.92
CA ASP A 37 -3.48 15.92 6.09
C ASP A 37 -3.18 16.61 4.75
N GLN A 38 -2.95 15.85 3.69
CA GLN A 38 -2.74 16.39 2.35
C GLN A 38 -4.02 16.96 1.71
N MET A 39 -5.19 16.44 2.09
CA MET A 39 -6.46 16.75 1.43
C MET A 39 -7.33 17.77 2.19
N LYS A 40 -7.14 17.92 3.50
CA LYS A 40 -8.06 18.69 4.36
C LYS A 40 -8.24 20.15 3.97
N ASN A 41 -7.23 20.78 3.41
CA ASN A 41 -7.32 22.18 2.94
C ASN A 41 -8.08 22.32 1.62
N GLU A 42 -7.95 21.33 0.74
CA GLU A 42 -8.66 21.26 -0.55
C GLU A 42 -10.12 20.86 -0.37
N PHE A 43 -10.40 20.03 0.63
CA PHE A 43 -11.75 19.55 0.96
C PHE A 43 -12.09 19.87 2.42
N PRO A 44 -12.56 21.12 2.71
CA PRO A 44 -12.74 21.59 4.09
C PRO A 44 -13.72 20.78 4.95
N SER A 45 -14.69 20.10 4.31
CA SER A 45 -15.65 19.22 5.00
C SER A 45 -15.19 17.76 5.14
N LEU A 46 -14.00 17.44 4.65
CA LEU A 46 -13.45 16.10 4.72
C LEU A 46 -13.16 15.69 6.17
N SER A 47 -13.57 14.47 6.53
CA SER A 47 -13.19 13.84 7.80
C SER A 47 -12.23 12.68 7.56
N LEU A 48 -11.49 12.27 8.58
CA LEU A 48 -10.65 11.08 8.52
C LEU A 48 -11.48 9.82 8.24
N GLY A 49 -12.68 9.72 8.81
CA GLY A 49 -13.62 8.62 8.52
C GLY A 49 -14.01 8.56 7.05
N THR A 50 -14.19 9.70 6.39
CA THR A 50 -14.47 9.76 4.95
C THR A 50 -13.26 9.29 4.13
N VAL A 51 -12.06 9.61 4.53
CA VAL A 51 -10.83 9.09 3.88
C VAL A 51 -10.80 7.56 3.96
N TYR A 52 -11.00 6.98 5.14
CA TYR A 52 -11.06 5.53 5.31
C TYR A 52 -12.17 4.88 4.46
N ARG A 53 -13.36 5.48 4.42
CA ARG A 53 -14.46 5.00 3.58
C ARG A 53 -14.06 4.97 2.11
N ASN A 54 -13.45 6.03 1.60
CA ASN A 54 -12.98 6.11 0.21
C ASN A 54 -11.86 5.10 -0.07
N LEU A 55 -10.93 4.91 0.86
CA LEU A 55 -9.87 3.90 0.73
C LEU A 55 -10.47 2.49 0.66
N ASN A 56 -11.47 2.18 1.47
CA ASN A 56 -12.17 0.89 1.43
C ASN A 56 -12.85 0.65 0.07
N ILE A 57 -13.49 1.68 -0.48
CA ILE A 57 -14.12 1.61 -1.81
C ILE A 57 -13.08 1.35 -2.90
N LEU A 58 -11.96 2.06 -2.87
CA LEU A 58 -10.87 1.88 -3.85
C LEU A 58 -10.22 0.50 -3.74
N GLU A 59 -10.08 -0.03 -2.53
CA GLU A 59 -9.59 -1.39 -2.29
C GLU A 59 -10.57 -2.43 -2.85
N GLU A 60 -11.87 -2.29 -2.60
CA GLU A 60 -12.91 -3.16 -3.17
C GLU A 60 -12.94 -3.13 -4.70
N GLN A 61 -12.66 -1.98 -5.30
CA GLN A 61 -12.52 -1.81 -6.75
C GLN A 61 -11.22 -2.41 -7.31
N GLY A 62 -10.29 -2.85 -6.46
CA GLY A 62 -9.00 -3.38 -6.89
C GLY A 62 -8.02 -2.32 -7.40
N LEU A 63 -8.24 -1.04 -7.07
CA LEU A 63 -7.40 0.08 -7.51
C LEU A 63 -6.23 0.36 -6.58
N LEU A 64 -6.30 -0.11 -5.35
CA LEU A 64 -5.21 -0.05 -4.38
C LEU A 64 -5.19 -1.30 -3.50
N VAL A 65 -4.08 -1.51 -2.81
CA VAL A 65 -3.93 -2.56 -1.81
C VAL A 65 -3.62 -1.95 -0.45
N ARG A 66 -4.15 -2.58 0.58
CA ARG A 66 -3.87 -2.28 1.98
C ARG A 66 -2.73 -3.15 2.47
N ILE A 67 -1.77 -2.56 3.17
CA ILE A 67 -0.61 -3.25 3.73
C ILE A 67 -0.67 -3.15 5.24
N SER A 68 -0.86 -4.29 5.90
CA SER A 68 -1.06 -4.41 7.37
C SER A 68 0.02 -5.24 8.04
N SER A 69 1.27 -5.19 7.58
CA SER A 69 2.34 -6.06 8.05
C SER A 69 3.02 -5.52 9.30
N GLY A 70 2.45 -5.79 10.48
CA GLY A 70 3.10 -5.57 11.78
C GLY A 70 3.34 -4.13 12.20
N GLY A 71 2.83 -3.14 11.47
CA GLY A 71 2.87 -1.73 11.83
C GLY A 71 1.67 -1.31 12.67
N THR A 72 1.74 -0.13 13.29
CA THR A 72 0.66 0.43 14.09
C THR A 72 -0.54 0.86 13.25
N PHE A 73 -0.28 1.27 11.99
CA PHE A 73 -1.30 1.77 11.07
C PHE A 73 -1.20 1.06 9.73
N ASP A 74 -2.35 0.85 9.11
CA ASP A 74 -2.41 0.36 7.73
C ASP A 74 -1.80 1.39 6.78
N ARG A 75 -1.11 0.88 5.77
CA ARG A 75 -0.56 1.64 4.66
C ARG A 75 -1.24 1.25 3.37
N PHE A 76 -1.17 2.12 2.38
CA PHE A 76 -1.89 1.96 1.12
C PHE A 76 -0.94 2.12 -0.06
N ASP A 77 -1.14 1.31 -1.09
CA ASP A 77 -0.33 1.28 -2.28
C ASP A 77 -1.21 1.24 -3.53
N ALA A 78 -0.95 2.14 -4.48
CA ALA A 78 -1.64 2.16 -5.77
C ALA A 78 -1.08 1.11 -6.75
N VAL A 79 0.04 0.49 -6.45
CA VAL A 79 0.62 -0.59 -7.28
C VAL A 79 0.03 -1.92 -6.81
N VAL A 80 -0.90 -2.47 -7.60
CA VAL A 80 -1.63 -3.69 -7.25
C VAL A 80 -0.92 -4.99 -7.68
N ARG A 81 0.25 -4.88 -8.30
CA ARG A 81 1.10 -6.04 -8.60
C ARG A 81 1.90 -6.45 -7.37
N THR A 82 2.11 -7.75 -7.21
CA THR A 82 3.02 -8.28 -6.18
C THR A 82 4.43 -7.73 -6.40
N HIS A 83 4.98 -7.10 -5.39
CA HIS A 83 6.35 -6.59 -5.39
C HIS A 83 6.88 -6.56 -3.95
N PRO A 84 8.21 -6.68 -3.75
CA PRO A 84 8.79 -6.62 -2.42
C PRO A 84 8.70 -5.22 -1.82
N HIS A 85 8.52 -5.17 -0.51
CA HIS A 85 8.57 -3.94 0.29
C HIS A 85 9.72 -3.99 1.28
N PHE A 86 10.16 -2.82 1.71
CA PHE A 86 11.11 -2.65 2.79
C PHE A 86 10.47 -1.80 3.90
N ARG A 87 10.47 -2.33 5.11
CA ARG A 87 10.01 -1.60 6.30
C ARG A 87 11.20 -1.19 7.16
N CYS A 88 11.28 0.10 7.47
CA CYS A 88 12.25 0.60 8.41
C CYS A 88 11.77 0.37 9.84
N ARG A 89 12.53 -0.37 10.64
CA ARG A 89 12.21 -0.59 12.05
C ARG A 89 12.39 0.64 12.94
N ASN A 90 13.14 1.64 12.46
CA ASN A 90 13.39 2.86 13.21
C ASN A 90 12.30 3.92 13.00
N CYS A 91 11.98 4.28 11.76
CA CYS A 91 10.98 5.31 11.46
C CYS A 91 9.64 4.76 11.02
N GLY A 92 9.51 3.45 10.78
CA GLY A 92 8.28 2.80 10.35
C GLY A 92 7.88 3.04 8.90
N SER A 93 8.68 3.74 8.11
CA SER A 93 8.41 3.98 6.70
C SER A 93 8.47 2.69 5.91
N LEU A 94 7.64 2.62 4.87
CA LEU A 94 7.54 1.48 3.96
C LEU A 94 7.87 1.93 2.54
N TYR A 95 8.81 1.25 1.92
CA TYR A 95 9.28 1.55 0.57
C TYR A 95 9.11 0.37 -0.36
N ASP A 96 8.93 0.62 -1.65
CA ASP A 96 9.11 -0.40 -2.67
C ASP A 96 10.59 -0.73 -2.81
N ILE A 97 10.89 -2.02 -2.95
CA ILE A 97 12.24 -2.48 -3.29
C ILE A 97 12.24 -3.02 -4.71
N ARG A 98 13.22 -2.56 -5.50
CA ARG A 98 13.55 -3.14 -6.80
C ARG A 98 14.82 -3.98 -6.66
N ILE A 99 14.68 -5.27 -6.95
CA ILE A 99 15.80 -6.20 -6.91
C ILE A 99 16.18 -6.52 -8.37
N LYS A 100 17.44 -6.30 -8.72
CA LYS A 100 17.94 -6.51 -10.09
C LYS A 100 17.84 -7.94 -10.57
N ASP A 101 18.21 -8.87 -9.71
CA ASP A 101 18.18 -10.30 -9.98
C ASP A 101 17.11 -10.93 -9.07
N GLN A 102 15.89 -11.04 -9.59
CA GLN A 102 14.77 -11.57 -8.82
C GLN A 102 14.98 -13.06 -8.56
N PRO A 103 15.01 -13.50 -7.30
CA PRO A 103 14.95 -14.92 -7.00
C PRO A 103 13.62 -15.48 -7.51
N TYR A 104 13.62 -16.78 -7.79
CA TYR A 104 12.40 -17.46 -8.21
C TYR A 104 11.39 -17.51 -7.08
N TYR A 105 10.20 -17.00 -7.33
CA TYR A 105 9.06 -17.09 -6.43
C TYR A 105 7.89 -17.77 -7.11
N LEU A 106 7.10 -18.50 -6.33
CA LEU A 106 5.79 -18.96 -6.78
C LEU A 106 4.83 -17.75 -6.80
N LEU A 107 4.22 -17.48 -7.92
CA LEU A 107 3.31 -16.35 -8.09
C LEU A 107 1.86 -16.75 -7.80
N PRO A 108 0.97 -15.79 -7.49
CA PRO A 108 -0.45 -16.06 -7.39
C PRO A 108 -1.00 -16.77 -8.63
N GLY A 109 -1.76 -17.83 -8.42
CA GLY A 109 -2.25 -18.74 -9.47
C GLY A 109 -1.39 -19.99 -9.67
N ASP A 110 -0.18 -20.05 -9.13
CA ASP A 110 0.69 -21.22 -9.25
C ASP A 110 0.11 -22.43 -8.51
N ARG A 111 0.20 -23.60 -9.13
CA ARG A 111 -0.24 -24.89 -8.58
C ARG A 111 0.84 -25.97 -8.64
N SER A 112 2.05 -25.61 -8.98
CA SER A 112 3.13 -26.58 -9.24
C SER A 112 3.50 -27.43 -8.03
N THR A 113 3.21 -26.96 -6.81
CA THR A 113 3.47 -27.67 -5.56
C THR A 113 2.29 -28.54 -5.09
N GLY A 114 1.19 -28.58 -5.83
CA GLY A 114 -0.05 -29.23 -5.42
C GLY A 114 -0.98 -28.34 -4.58
N HIS A 115 -0.55 -27.12 -4.31
CA HIS A 115 -1.33 -26.10 -3.61
C HIS A 115 -1.65 -24.94 -4.56
N LEU A 116 -2.78 -24.27 -4.36
CA LEU A 116 -3.08 -23.03 -5.06
C LEU A 116 -2.44 -21.86 -4.29
N VAL A 117 -1.50 -21.18 -4.91
CA VAL A 117 -0.95 -19.94 -4.37
C VAL A 117 -1.94 -18.81 -4.68
N GLU A 118 -2.52 -18.21 -3.67
CA GLU A 118 -3.46 -17.09 -3.82
C GLU A 118 -2.77 -15.74 -3.63
N ASN A 119 -1.74 -15.68 -2.82
CA ASN A 119 -1.03 -14.44 -2.50
C ASN A 119 0.45 -14.70 -2.21
N LEU A 120 1.25 -13.68 -2.45
CA LEU A 120 2.68 -13.65 -2.14
C LEU A 120 3.00 -12.33 -1.41
N LEU A 121 3.57 -12.45 -0.22
CA LEU A 121 3.98 -11.29 0.59
C LEU A 121 5.48 -11.38 0.81
N ILE A 122 6.20 -10.32 0.45
CA ILE A 122 7.64 -10.21 0.67
C ILE A 122 7.91 -8.88 1.35
N GLU A 123 8.41 -8.93 2.57
CA GLU A 123 8.82 -7.75 3.31
C GLU A 123 10.24 -7.92 3.82
N TYR A 124 11.10 -6.99 3.45
CA TYR A 124 12.41 -6.83 4.06
C TYR A 124 12.29 -5.83 5.21
N GLN A 125 13.02 -6.06 6.28
CA GLN A 125 13.04 -5.20 7.46
C GLN A 125 14.46 -4.78 7.79
N GLY A 126 14.64 -3.55 8.20
CA GLY A 126 15.95 -3.02 8.55
C GLY A 126 15.92 -1.53 8.81
N ILE A 127 16.95 -0.82 8.38
CA ILE A 127 17.09 0.62 8.56
C ILE A 127 17.09 1.28 7.19
N CYS A 128 16.19 2.24 6.96
CA CYS A 128 16.10 2.94 5.69
C CYS A 128 17.28 3.91 5.47
N GLY A 129 17.48 4.32 4.22
CA GLY A 129 18.57 5.22 3.84
C GLY A 129 18.59 6.52 4.64
N SER A 130 17.46 7.15 4.87
CA SER A 130 17.35 8.37 5.68
C SER A 130 17.80 8.16 7.12
N CYS A 131 17.36 7.06 7.75
CA CYS A 131 17.79 6.73 9.12
C CYS A 131 19.25 6.33 9.21
N LEU A 132 19.81 5.70 8.18
CA LEU A 132 21.26 5.43 8.10
C LEU A 132 22.07 6.71 8.10
N GLU A 133 21.65 7.71 7.32
CA GLU A 133 22.28 9.02 7.26
C GLU A 133 22.19 9.77 8.58
N ASP A 134 21.06 9.68 9.28
CA ASP A 134 20.84 10.32 10.58
C ASP A 134 21.61 9.67 11.72
N GLY A 135 22.13 8.46 11.54
CA GLY A 135 22.85 7.69 12.58
C GLY A 135 22.02 7.28 13.80
N LYS A 136 20.70 7.47 13.76
CA LYS A 136 19.78 7.22 14.89
C LYS A 136 19.49 5.73 15.16
N HIS A 137 19.92 4.86 14.27
CA HIS A 137 19.67 3.42 14.36
C HIS A 137 20.64 2.66 15.24
N LEU A 138 21.67 3.33 15.75
CA LEU A 138 22.77 2.71 16.49
C LEU A 138 22.48 2.48 17.99
N ASN A 139 21.29 2.73 18.43
CA ASN A 139 20.87 2.50 19.82
C ASN A 139 20.11 1.18 19.97
#